data_40bc5588c645a2f12b12b27c4574fcd1
#
_entry.id   40bc5588c645a2f12b12b27c4574fcd1
#
_cell.length_a   1.000
_cell.length_b   1.000
_cell.length_c   1.000
_cell.angle_alpha   90.00
_cell.angle_beta   90.00
_cell.angle_gamma   90.00
#
_symmetry.space_group_name_H-M   'P 1'
#
loop_
_entity.id
_entity.type
_entity.pdbx_description
1 polymer ?
#
loop_
_entity_poly.entity_id
_entity_poly.type
_entity_poly.pdbx_seq_one_letter_code
_entity_poly.pdbx_strand_id
1 'polypeptide(L)'
;AFDSACFPGSLTMCMQPGILCNAARMVPMGFCTAPEQITQAMINQREIDIIGSRMSQNAFEPTIERMEKGEYITEGIATTFIKFSEIDKVFNLMDHPTEEAKKMVILFD
;
A
#
# COMPACT_ATOMS: atom_id res chain seq x y z
N ALA A 1 -2.55 9.42 9.23
CA ALA A 1 -2.67 7.98 8.91
C ALA A 1 -2.52 7.75 7.42
N PHE A 2 -2.08 6.57 7.05
CA PHE A 2 -2.00 6.11 5.66
C PHE A 2 -2.91 4.89 5.50
N ASP A 3 -3.83 4.95 4.53
CA ASP A 3 -4.62 3.79 4.14
C ASP A 3 -3.98 3.11 2.92
N SER A 4 -3.27 2.04 3.17
CA SER A 4 -2.63 1.22 2.13
C SER A 4 -3.43 -0.04 1.78
N ALA A 5 -4.57 -0.25 2.45
CA ALA A 5 -5.32 -1.50 2.36
C ALA A 5 -6.16 -1.61 1.09
N CYS A 6 -6.69 -0.50 0.58
CA CYS A 6 -7.39 -0.41 -0.71
C CYS A 6 -8.59 -1.34 -0.91
N PHE A 7 -9.27 -1.73 0.15
CA PHE A 7 -10.50 -2.53 0.02
C PHE A 7 -11.74 -1.65 0.20
N PRO A 8 -12.92 -2.06 -0.30
CA PRO A 8 -14.17 -1.33 -0.09
C PRO A 8 -14.45 -1.12 1.39
N GLY A 9 -14.66 0.13 1.80
CA GLY A 9 -14.92 0.50 3.19
C GLY A 9 -13.69 0.81 4.03
N SER A 10 -12.47 0.72 3.50
CA SER A 10 -11.24 1.00 4.27
C SER A 10 -11.19 2.44 4.79
N LEU A 11 -11.53 3.42 3.96
CA LEU A 11 -11.61 4.82 4.41
C LEU A 11 -12.71 5.03 5.44
N THR A 12 -13.89 4.45 5.21
CA THR A 12 -15.00 4.49 6.16
C THR A 12 -14.59 3.91 7.51
N MET A 13 -13.85 2.81 7.51
CA MET A 13 -13.30 2.20 8.73
C MET A 13 -12.32 3.14 9.45
N CYS A 14 -11.41 3.77 8.72
CA CYS A 14 -10.46 4.72 9.29
C CYS A 14 -11.15 5.93 9.94
N MET A 15 -12.31 6.34 9.41
CA MET A 15 -13.10 7.45 9.93
C MET A 15 -13.91 7.12 11.19
N GLN A 16 -13.92 5.85 11.64
CA GLN A 16 -14.64 5.48 12.86
C GLN A 16 -14.04 6.16 14.11
N PRO A 17 -14.88 6.42 15.14
CA PRO A 17 -14.40 6.95 16.41
C PRO A 17 -13.29 6.09 17.02
N GLY A 18 -12.24 6.73 17.51
CA GLY A 18 -11.10 6.05 18.14
C GLY A 18 -10.01 5.59 17.19
N ILE A 19 -10.21 5.66 15.87
CA ILE A 19 -9.16 5.32 14.88
C ILE A 19 -8.31 6.54 14.55
N LEU A 20 -8.93 7.64 14.14
CA LEU A 20 -8.25 8.91 13.92
C LEU A 20 -8.52 9.88 15.07
N CYS A 21 -7.53 10.65 15.47
CA CYS A 21 -7.72 11.79 16.36
C CYS A 21 -8.35 12.99 15.62
N ASN A 22 -8.76 14.02 16.35
CA ASN A 22 -9.16 15.28 15.74
C ASN A 22 -7.97 15.95 15.08
N ALA A 23 -8.21 16.75 14.04
CA ALA A 23 -7.21 17.40 13.20
C ALA A 23 -6.21 16.41 12.56
N ALA A 24 -6.62 15.16 12.36
CA ALA A 24 -5.78 14.15 11.71
C ALA A 24 -5.70 14.35 10.20
N ARG A 25 -4.58 13.90 9.63
CA ARG A 25 -4.43 13.73 8.18
C ARG A 25 -4.60 12.27 7.79
N MET A 26 -5.45 12.04 6.81
CA MET A 26 -5.70 10.74 6.19
C MET A 26 -5.21 10.76 4.76
N VAL A 27 -4.34 9.82 4.40
CA VAL A 27 -3.79 9.68 3.06
C VAL A 27 -4.18 8.32 2.50
N PRO A 28 -5.23 8.25 1.65
CA PRO A 28 -5.52 7.03 0.91
C PRO A 28 -4.47 6.83 -0.19
N MET A 29 -3.87 5.64 -0.22
CA MET A 29 -2.86 5.25 -1.20
C MET A 29 -3.41 4.30 -2.25
N GLY A 30 -4.62 3.78 -2.04
CA GLY A 30 -5.24 2.81 -2.91
C GLY A 30 -6.14 3.38 -4.01
N PHE A 31 -6.57 2.50 -4.90
CA PHE A 31 -7.41 2.81 -6.05
C PHE A 31 -8.72 2.01 -6.02
N CYS A 32 -9.35 1.90 -4.85
CA CYS A 32 -10.67 1.30 -4.77
C CYS A 32 -11.71 2.22 -5.42
N THR A 33 -12.54 1.68 -6.31
CA THR A 33 -13.61 2.43 -6.99
C THR A 33 -14.97 2.28 -6.32
N ALA A 34 -15.07 1.46 -5.27
CA ALA A 34 -16.30 1.31 -4.51
C ALA A 34 -16.61 2.60 -3.74
N PRO A 35 -17.90 2.98 -3.62
CA PRO A 35 -18.29 4.15 -2.84
C PRO A 35 -17.95 3.98 -1.35
N GLU A 36 -17.46 5.06 -0.73
CA GLU A 36 -17.20 5.15 0.69
C GLU A 36 -18.29 5.93 1.42
N GLN A 37 -18.62 5.50 2.64
CA GLN A 37 -19.63 6.18 3.47
C GLN A 37 -18.99 7.26 4.35
N ILE A 38 -18.45 8.29 3.72
CA ILE A 38 -17.85 9.44 4.42
C ILE A 38 -18.74 10.66 4.22
N THR A 39 -19.22 11.25 5.30
CA THR A 39 -20.04 12.45 5.26
C THR A 39 -19.22 13.70 5.53
N GLN A 40 -19.70 14.86 5.07
CA GLN A 40 -19.10 16.16 5.40
C GLN A 40 -19.02 16.38 6.90
N ALA A 41 -20.04 15.92 7.64
CA ALA A 41 -20.05 16.02 9.10
C ALA A 41 -18.90 15.25 9.76
N MET A 42 -18.58 14.04 9.26
CA MET A 42 -17.46 13.24 9.78
C MET A 42 -16.10 13.94 9.59
N ILE A 43 -15.96 14.69 8.50
CA ILE A 43 -14.76 15.47 8.21
C ILE A 43 -14.71 16.73 9.06
N ASN A 44 -15.78 17.55 8.99
CA ASN A 44 -15.79 18.89 9.57
C ASN A 44 -15.80 18.89 11.10
N GLN A 45 -16.58 18.01 11.73
CA GLN A 45 -16.66 17.93 13.19
C GLN A 45 -15.34 17.56 13.86
N ARG A 46 -14.46 16.93 13.12
CA ARG A 46 -13.18 16.46 13.62
C ARG A 46 -11.98 17.13 12.93
N GLU A 47 -12.22 18.09 12.04
CA GLU A 47 -11.19 18.85 11.31
C GLU A 47 -10.21 17.91 10.56
N ILE A 48 -10.72 16.86 9.91
CA ILE A 48 -9.90 15.85 9.22
C ILE A 48 -9.50 16.36 7.84
N ASP A 49 -8.20 16.32 7.55
CA ASP A 49 -7.69 16.47 6.18
C ASP A 49 -7.71 15.11 5.47
N ILE A 50 -8.32 15.05 4.28
CA ILE A 50 -8.19 13.89 3.38
C ILE A 50 -7.35 14.31 2.18
N ILE A 51 -6.17 13.73 2.04
CA ILE A 51 -5.17 14.12 1.05
C ILE A 51 -4.95 12.97 0.07
N GLY A 52 -5.35 13.17 -1.19
CA GLY A 52 -5.10 12.19 -2.23
C GLY A 52 -3.60 11.99 -2.48
N SER A 53 -3.19 10.74 -2.65
CA SER A 53 -1.83 10.39 -3.02
C SER A 53 -1.85 9.57 -4.31
N ARG A 54 -0.96 9.88 -5.21
CA ARG A 54 -0.81 9.13 -6.45
C ARG A 54 0.64 9.05 -6.85
N MET A 55 1.11 7.82 -7.04
CA MET A 55 2.43 7.48 -7.54
C MET A 55 3.58 8.16 -6.78
N SER A 56 4.78 7.90 -7.21
CA SER A 56 5.98 8.57 -6.70
C SER A 56 6.40 9.69 -7.64
N GLN A 57 6.76 10.84 -7.10
CA GLN A 57 7.37 11.92 -7.86
C GLN A 57 8.83 12.06 -7.42
N ASN A 58 9.76 11.76 -8.33
CA ASN A 58 11.21 11.86 -8.11
C ASN A 58 11.70 11.11 -6.85
N ALA A 59 11.04 10.01 -6.47
CA ALA A 59 11.33 9.28 -5.25
C ALA A 59 12.24 8.06 -5.47
N PHE A 60 12.44 7.61 -6.71
CA PHE A 60 13.23 6.41 -7.00
C PHE A 60 14.69 6.58 -6.61
N GLU A 61 15.36 7.60 -7.15
CA GLU A 61 16.78 7.84 -6.87
C GLU A 61 17.06 8.02 -5.37
N PRO A 62 16.36 8.91 -4.63
CA PRO A 62 16.58 9.04 -3.20
C PRO A 62 16.28 7.77 -2.41
N THR A 63 15.34 6.94 -2.89
CA THR A 63 15.02 5.67 -2.24
C THR A 63 16.17 4.67 -2.42
N ILE A 64 16.68 4.55 -3.65
CA ILE A 64 17.81 3.66 -3.98
C ILE A 64 19.03 4.05 -3.16
N GLU A 65 19.38 5.35 -3.13
CA GLU A 65 20.52 5.83 -2.33
C GLU A 65 20.41 5.46 -0.85
N ARG A 66 19.21 5.56 -0.27
CA ARG A 66 18.96 5.17 1.13
C ARG A 66 19.04 3.67 1.35
N MET A 67 18.58 2.88 0.37
CA MET A 67 18.72 1.42 0.40
C MET A 67 20.20 1.02 0.35
N GLU A 68 21.00 1.64 -0.52
CA GLU A 68 22.46 1.41 -0.63
C GLU A 68 23.20 1.79 0.64
N LYS A 69 22.74 2.83 1.35
CA LYS A 69 23.28 3.24 2.66
C LYS A 69 22.83 2.34 3.81
N GLY A 70 21.97 1.37 3.57
CA GLY A 70 21.41 0.50 4.60
C GLY A 70 20.43 1.20 5.56
N GLU A 71 19.87 2.35 5.16
CA GLU A 71 18.87 3.07 5.96
C GLU A 71 17.49 2.39 5.96
N TYR A 72 17.25 1.51 4.98
CA TYR A 72 16.01 0.72 4.88
C TYR A 72 16.30 -0.77 5.01
N ILE A 73 15.47 -1.45 5.78
CA ILE A 73 15.48 -2.91 5.88
C ILE A 73 14.78 -3.44 4.61
N THR A 74 15.55 -4.06 3.72
CA THR A 74 15.06 -4.63 2.45
C THR A 74 14.81 -6.13 2.52
N GLU A 75 15.34 -6.79 3.54
CA GLU A 75 15.12 -8.21 3.78
C GLU A 75 13.64 -8.51 4.00
N GLY A 76 13.15 -9.54 3.33
CA GLY A 76 11.75 -9.95 3.39
C GLY A 76 10.77 -9.14 2.53
N ILE A 77 11.24 -8.15 1.77
CA ILE A 77 10.40 -7.45 0.78
C ILE A 77 10.18 -8.36 -0.43
N ALA A 78 11.26 -8.82 -1.05
CA ALA A 78 11.19 -9.83 -2.11
C ALA A 78 11.30 -11.21 -1.48
N THR A 79 10.21 -11.98 -1.50
CA THR A 79 10.12 -13.24 -0.77
C THR A 79 10.26 -14.48 -1.66
N THR A 80 10.01 -14.32 -2.96
CA THR A 80 10.03 -15.45 -3.90
C THR A 80 10.74 -15.03 -5.17
N PHE A 81 11.75 -15.80 -5.56
CA PHE A 81 12.52 -15.58 -6.79
C PHE A 81 12.26 -16.74 -7.74
N ILE A 82 11.79 -16.43 -8.95
CA ILE A 82 11.41 -17.41 -9.98
C ILE A 82 12.15 -17.08 -11.27
N LYS A 83 12.73 -18.08 -11.89
CA LYS A 83 13.36 -17.92 -13.21
C LYS A 83 12.32 -17.70 -14.29
N PHE A 84 12.64 -16.91 -15.32
CA PHE A 84 11.72 -16.67 -16.42
C PHE A 84 11.27 -17.96 -17.12
N SER A 85 12.16 -18.94 -17.22
CA SER A 85 11.84 -20.28 -17.76
C SER A 85 10.75 -21.04 -16.97
N GLU A 86 10.45 -20.58 -15.75
CA GLU A 86 9.43 -21.16 -14.86
C GLU A 86 8.25 -20.20 -14.62
N ILE A 87 7.99 -19.31 -15.57
CA ILE A 87 6.99 -18.23 -15.42
C ILE A 87 5.59 -18.74 -15.07
N ASP A 88 5.23 -19.93 -15.50
CA ASP A 88 3.93 -20.55 -15.17
C ASP A 88 3.71 -20.73 -13.66
N LYS A 89 4.79 -20.88 -12.89
CA LYS A 89 4.71 -20.95 -11.42
C LYS A 89 4.22 -19.63 -10.82
N VAL A 90 4.56 -18.49 -11.44
CA VAL A 90 4.12 -17.16 -10.99
C VAL A 90 2.60 -17.05 -11.08
N PHE A 91 2.02 -17.44 -12.20
CA PHE A 91 0.58 -17.39 -12.40
C PHE A 91 -0.15 -18.31 -11.42
N ASN A 92 0.36 -19.51 -11.18
CA ASN A 92 -0.20 -20.42 -10.17
C ASN A 92 -0.16 -19.81 -8.77
N LEU A 93 0.94 -19.15 -8.39
CA LEU A 93 1.06 -18.49 -7.09
C LEU A 93 0.21 -17.23 -6.97
N MET A 94 -0.10 -16.55 -8.07
CA MET A 94 -1.04 -15.42 -8.08
C MET A 94 -2.48 -15.89 -7.87
N ASP A 95 -2.86 -17.01 -8.48
CA ASP A 95 -4.19 -17.59 -8.33
C ASP A 95 -4.39 -18.29 -6.98
N HIS A 96 -3.31 -18.85 -6.44
CA HIS A 96 -3.30 -19.60 -5.16
C HIS A 96 -2.15 -19.07 -4.28
N PRO A 97 -2.26 -17.84 -3.72
CA PRO A 97 -1.19 -17.23 -2.95
C PRO A 97 -0.90 -18.02 -1.66
N THR A 98 0.38 -18.21 -1.38
CA THR A 98 0.84 -18.75 -0.09
C THR A 98 1.24 -17.59 0.83
N GLU A 99 1.25 -17.81 2.15
CA GLU A 99 1.67 -16.80 3.12
C GLU A 99 3.12 -16.33 2.89
N GLU A 100 3.95 -17.15 2.28
CA GLU A 100 5.36 -16.87 2.00
C GLU A 100 5.55 -16.06 0.71
N ALA A 101 4.65 -16.19 -0.28
CA ALA A 101 4.77 -15.54 -1.59
C ALA A 101 4.19 -14.12 -1.60
N LYS A 102 4.76 -13.20 -0.81
CA LYS A 102 4.27 -11.81 -0.70
C LYS A 102 4.70 -10.92 -1.86
N LYS A 103 5.94 -11.05 -2.29
CA LYS A 103 6.51 -10.31 -3.42
C LYS A 103 7.34 -11.28 -4.27
N MET A 104 6.91 -11.49 -5.50
CA MET A 104 7.60 -12.34 -6.46
C MET A 104 8.47 -11.50 -7.38
N VAL A 105 9.69 -11.95 -7.60
CA VAL A 105 10.67 -11.35 -8.52
C VAL A 105 11.00 -12.37 -9.58
N ILE A 106 10.89 -11.98 -10.85
CA ILE A 106 11.25 -12.81 -12.00
C ILE A 106 12.70 -12.50 -12.36
N LEU A 107 13.53 -13.54 -12.39
CA LEU A 107 14.93 -13.45 -12.79
C LEU A 107 15.05 -13.82 -14.28
N PHE A 108 15.67 -12.96 -15.04
CA PHE A 108 16.06 -13.22 -16.41
C PHE A 108 17.49 -13.74 -16.42
N ASP A 109 17.69 -14.89 -17.04
CA ASP A 109 19.01 -15.53 -17.18
C ASP A 109 19.87 -14.82 -18.23
#